data_0c428d185b22afc94a2cb42dd6d0d678
#
_entry.id   0c428d185b22afc94a2cb42dd6d0d678
#
_cell.length_a   1.000
_cell.length_b   1.000
_cell.length_c   1.000
_cell.angle_alpha   90.00
_cell.angle_beta   90.00
_cell.angle_gamma   90.00
#
_symmetry.space_group_name_H-M   'P 1'
#
loop_
_entity.id
_entity.type
_entity.pdbx_description
1 polymer ?
#
loop_
_entity_poly.entity_id
_entity_poly.type
_entity_poly.pdbx_seq_one_letter_code
_entity_poly.pdbx_strand_id
1 'polypeptide(L)'
;MTLRGHMYLAANAPHPLATRSSSDKLLRNEFKKLIQQIGEDPSREGLVKTPERAAKALEFLTQGYSQSLDKIVNKAVFESDSDEMVIVKNIELYSMCEHHMLPFIGQCHVAYLPHGKVIGLSKIARIVDMYARRLQIQENLTKQIADAVLQVTEGQGVGCLLYTSPSPRDQRGSRMPSSA
;
A
#
# COMPACT_ATOMS: atom_id res chain seq x y z
N MET A 1 2.34 -33.39 -15.05
CA MET A 1 1.82 -32.88 -13.75
C MET A 1 1.70 -31.38 -13.92
N THR A 2 0.49 -30.91 -14.23
CA THR A 2 0.24 -29.56 -14.75
C THR A 2 0.01 -28.62 -13.57
N LEU A 3 0.96 -27.73 -13.29
CA LEU A 3 0.81 -26.66 -12.31
C LEU A 3 -0.20 -25.64 -12.86
N ARG A 4 -1.38 -25.58 -12.26
CA ARG A 4 -2.37 -24.54 -12.51
C ARG A 4 -1.85 -23.23 -11.91
N GLY A 5 -1.27 -22.38 -12.76
CA GLY A 5 -1.01 -21.00 -12.41
C GLY A 5 -2.33 -20.29 -12.20
N HIS A 6 -2.64 -19.89 -10.94
CA HIS A 6 -3.72 -18.96 -10.68
C HIS A 6 -3.28 -17.58 -11.15
N MET A 7 -3.84 -17.16 -12.25
CA MET A 7 -3.60 -15.89 -12.90
C MET A 7 -4.37 -14.79 -12.15
N TYR A 8 -3.72 -14.11 -11.23
CA TYR A 8 -4.23 -12.86 -10.61
C TYR A 8 -4.03 -11.66 -11.53
N LEU A 9 -4.60 -11.72 -12.73
CA LEU A 9 -4.51 -10.63 -13.71
C LEU A 9 -5.43 -9.44 -13.41
N ALA A 10 -6.35 -9.54 -12.45
CA ALA A 10 -7.34 -8.49 -12.18
C ALA A 10 -6.85 -7.36 -11.24
N ALA A 11 -5.74 -7.54 -10.52
CA ALA A 11 -5.29 -6.56 -9.51
C ALA A 11 -4.44 -5.41 -10.09
N ASN A 12 -4.01 -5.48 -11.34
CA ASN A 12 -3.13 -4.49 -11.97
C ASN A 12 -3.82 -3.57 -13.00
N ALA A 13 -5.12 -3.75 -13.27
CA ALA A 13 -5.84 -2.79 -14.11
C ALA A 13 -5.95 -1.47 -13.34
N PRO A 14 -5.52 -0.34 -13.92
CA PRO A 14 -5.77 0.95 -13.30
C PRO A 14 -7.28 1.13 -13.19
N HIS A 15 -7.77 1.29 -11.95
CA HIS A 15 -9.17 1.60 -11.70
C HIS A 15 -9.52 2.86 -12.50
N PRO A 16 -10.61 2.89 -13.30
CA PRO A 16 -11.00 4.07 -14.02
C PRO A 16 -11.41 5.14 -13.01
N LEU A 17 -10.43 5.90 -12.54
CA LEU A 17 -10.72 7.07 -11.72
C LEU A 17 -11.37 8.12 -12.63
N ALA A 18 -12.55 8.55 -12.23
CA ALA A 18 -13.16 9.79 -12.72
C ALA A 18 -12.10 10.90 -12.72
N THR A 19 -12.12 11.77 -13.70
CA THR A 19 -11.13 12.86 -13.85
C THR A 19 -10.90 13.55 -12.51
N ARG A 20 -9.65 13.66 -12.08
CA ARG A 20 -9.20 14.12 -10.75
C ARG A 20 -9.98 15.33 -10.20
N SER A 21 -10.37 16.28 -11.06
CA SER A 21 -11.09 17.50 -10.68
C SER A 21 -12.53 17.26 -10.20
N SER A 22 -13.24 16.25 -10.71
CA SER A 22 -14.60 15.94 -10.27
C SER A 22 -14.61 15.10 -8.99
N SER A 23 -13.62 14.23 -8.82
CA SER A 23 -13.43 13.41 -7.61
C SER A 23 -13.19 14.28 -6.38
N ASP A 24 -12.32 15.28 -6.45
CA ASP A 24 -12.01 16.22 -5.38
C ASP A 24 -13.25 16.90 -4.78
N LYS A 25 -14.15 17.38 -5.66
CA LYS A 25 -15.38 18.05 -5.20
C LYS A 25 -16.35 17.07 -4.53
N LEU A 26 -16.46 15.85 -5.07
CA LEU A 26 -17.34 14.83 -4.51
C LEU A 26 -16.86 14.40 -3.12
N LEU A 27 -15.59 14.04 -2.97
CA LEU A 27 -15.01 13.65 -1.67
C LEU A 27 -15.14 14.75 -0.62
N ARG A 28 -14.92 16.00 -1.00
CA ARG A 28 -15.09 17.16 -0.12
C ARG A 28 -16.52 17.26 0.42
N ASN A 29 -17.51 17.07 -0.44
CA ASN A 29 -18.91 17.10 -0.04
C ASN A 29 -19.26 15.95 0.90
N GLU A 30 -18.74 14.75 0.62
CA GLU A 30 -18.98 13.59 1.50
C GLU A 30 -18.33 13.79 2.88
N PHE A 31 -17.10 14.32 2.96
CA PHE A 31 -16.50 14.66 4.24
C PHE A 31 -17.27 15.75 5.01
N LYS A 32 -17.84 16.75 4.31
CA LYS A 32 -18.71 17.74 4.95
C LYS A 32 -19.95 17.10 5.56
N LYS A 33 -20.61 16.19 4.83
CA LYS A 33 -21.75 15.43 5.34
C LYS A 33 -21.37 14.57 6.54
N LEU A 34 -20.23 13.87 6.45
CA LEU A 34 -19.73 13.03 7.53
C LEU A 34 -19.55 13.85 8.83
N ILE A 35 -18.94 15.03 8.76
CA ILE A 35 -18.77 15.92 9.90
C ILE A 35 -20.13 16.27 10.53
N GLN A 36 -21.14 16.55 9.72
CA GLN A 36 -22.50 16.83 10.21
C GLN A 36 -23.14 15.60 10.87
N GLN A 37 -22.96 14.40 10.27
CA GLN A 37 -23.55 13.17 10.78
C GLN A 37 -22.96 12.70 12.12
N ILE A 38 -21.70 13.04 12.40
CA ILE A 38 -21.09 12.78 13.71
C ILE A 38 -21.44 13.83 14.77
N GLY A 39 -22.29 14.80 14.44
CA GLY A 39 -22.78 15.81 15.36
C GLY A 39 -21.96 17.10 15.44
N GLU A 40 -21.03 17.33 14.51
CA GLU A 40 -20.18 18.53 14.47
C GLU A 40 -20.69 19.57 13.45
N ASP A 41 -20.37 20.84 13.71
CA ASP A 41 -20.66 21.95 12.81
C ASP A 41 -19.49 22.18 11.82
N PRO A 42 -19.64 21.85 10.53
CA PRO A 42 -18.60 22.06 9.53
C PRO A 42 -18.31 23.53 9.22
N SER A 43 -19.14 24.46 9.72
CA SER A 43 -18.98 25.93 9.53
C SER A 43 -18.11 26.57 10.61
N ARG A 44 -17.88 25.91 11.75
CA ARG A 44 -16.99 26.44 12.79
C ARG A 44 -15.55 26.60 12.28
N GLU A 45 -14.86 27.63 12.74
CA GLU A 45 -13.54 28.06 12.26
C GLU A 45 -12.53 26.92 12.09
N GLY A 46 -12.43 26.01 13.05
CA GLY A 46 -11.52 24.87 13.03
C GLY A 46 -11.86 23.82 11.98
N LEU A 47 -13.11 23.72 11.51
CA LEU A 47 -13.59 22.70 10.59
C LEU A 47 -13.86 23.17 9.15
N VAL A 48 -13.91 24.48 8.89
CA VAL A 48 -14.18 25.04 7.56
C VAL A 48 -13.32 24.43 6.44
N LYS A 49 -12.03 24.21 6.73
CA LYS A 49 -11.08 23.63 5.76
C LYS A 49 -10.92 22.11 5.89
N THR A 50 -11.56 21.47 6.87
CA THR A 50 -11.39 20.03 7.15
C THR A 50 -11.88 19.14 6.01
N PRO A 51 -13.03 19.39 5.35
CA PRO A 51 -13.47 18.56 4.22
C PRO A 51 -12.45 18.51 3.08
N GLU A 52 -11.82 19.64 2.77
CA GLU A 52 -10.79 19.69 1.73
C GLU A 52 -9.51 18.96 2.15
N ARG A 53 -9.07 19.17 3.39
CA ARG A 53 -7.86 18.51 3.93
C ARG A 53 -8.05 17.00 4.01
N ALA A 54 -9.21 16.54 4.46
CA ALA A 54 -9.54 15.12 4.56
C ALA A 54 -9.63 14.45 3.18
N ALA A 55 -10.23 15.13 2.20
CA ALA A 55 -10.28 14.63 0.83
C ALA A 55 -8.86 14.44 0.25
N LYS A 56 -8.00 15.46 0.37
CA LYS A 56 -6.59 15.38 -0.08
C LYS A 56 -5.80 14.28 0.64
N ALA A 57 -6.01 14.11 1.95
CA ALA A 57 -5.36 13.05 2.72
C ALA A 57 -5.79 11.67 2.24
N LEU A 58 -7.09 11.45 2.00
CA LEU A 58 -7.60 10.17 1.48
C LEU A 58 -7.05 9.87 0.08
N GLU A 59 -7.03 10.85 -0.81
CA GLU A 59 -6.44 10.70 -2.14
C GLU A 59 -4.96 10.34 -2.09
N PHE A 60 -4.20 10.99 -1.21
CA PHE A 60 -2.80 10.67 -1.01
C PHE A 60 -2.62 9.25 -0.46
N LEU A 61 -3.43 8.83 0.49
CA LEU A 61 -3.37 7.50 1.09
C LEU A 61 -3.85 6.39 0.14
N THR A 62 -4.56 6.74 -0.94
CA THR A 62 -5.10 5.78 -1.92
C THR A 62 -4.52 5.96 -3.33
N GLN A 63 -3.50 6.79 -3.49
CA GLN A 63 -2.90 7.09 -4.80
C GLN A 63 -2.31 5.86 -5.51
N GLY A 64 -2.00 4.80 -4.78
CA GLY A 64 -1.47 3.56 -5.33
C GLY A 64 -2.40 2.86 -6.32
N TYR A 65 -3.71 3.14 -6.26
CA TYR A 65 -4.66 2.63 -7.26
C TYR A 65 -4.49 3.28 -8.66
N SER A 66 -3.93 4.48 -8.73
CA SER A 66 -3.67 5.20 -9.98
C SER A 66 -2.25 4.97 -10.53
N GLN A 67 -1.43 4.22 -9.82
CA GLN A 67 -0.05 3.93 -10.22
C GLN A 67 0.04 2.55 -10.90
N SER A 68 1.05 2.36 -11.75
CA SER A 68 1.34 1.08 -12.37
C SER A 68 2.78 0.65 -12.11
N LEU A 69 2.98 -0.65 -11.97
CA LEU A 69 4.29 -1.25 -11.72
C LEU A 69 5.31 -0.87 -12.80
N ASP A 70 4.92 -0.93 -14.07
CA ASP A 70 5.79 -0.60 -15.20
C ASP A 70 6.29 0.84 -15.18
N LYS A 71 5.41 1.79 -14.81
CA LYS A 71 5.79 3.20 -14.69
C LYS A 71 6.73 3.44 -13.52
N ILE A 72 6.56 2.71 -12.43
CA ILE A 72 7.43 2.81 -11.25
C ILE A 72 8.82 2.27 -11.57
N VAL A 73 8.88 1.09 -12.16
CA VAL A 73 10.14 0.43 -12.53
C VAL A 73 10.90 1.23 -13.57
N ASN A 74 10.19 1.75 -14.60
CA ASN A 74 10.71 2.67 -15.60
C ASN A 74 12.10 2.26 -16.13
N LYS A 75 12.23 1.03 -16.64
CA LYS A 75 13.48 0.47 -17.20
C LYS A 75 14.66 0.38 -16.23
N ALA A 76 14.45 0.52 -14.92
CA ALA A 76 15.51 0.41 -13.92
C ALA A 76 15.76 -1.06 -13.49
N VAL A 77 15.70 -1.96 -14.44
CA VAL A 77 16.14 -3.35 -14.34
C VAL A 77 17.39 -3.47 -15.19
N PHE A 78 18.43 -4.04 -14.62
CA PHE A 78 19.77 -4.12 -15.23
C PHE A 78 20.18 -5.58 -15.27
N GLU A 79 20.91 -5.98 -16.31
CA GLU A 79 21.57 -7.27 -16.36
C GLU A 79 22.69 -7.30 -15.30
N SER A 80 22.85 -8.46 -14.66
CA SER A 80 23.86 -8.65 -13.63
C SER A 80 24.18 -10.12 -13.49
N ASP A 81 25.47 -10.44 -13.40
CA ASP A 81 25.95 -11.79 -13.12
C ASP A 81 25.93 -12.15 -11.63
N SER A 82 25.44 -11.22 -10.78
CA SER A 82 25.34 -11.46 -9.34
C SER A 82 24.27 -12.50 -9.04
N ASP A 83 24.64 -13.51 -8.28
CA ASP A 83 23.77 -14.54 -7.71
C ASP A 83 23.58 -14.35 -6.18
N GLU A 84 24.13 -13.26 -5.62
CA GLU A 84 24.00 -12.94 -4.22
C GLU A 84 22.63 -12.35 -3.89
N MET A 85 22.12 -12.69 -2.70
CA MET A 85 20.84 -12.16 -2.22
C MET A 85 20.92 -10.65 -2.00
N VAL A 86 20.02 -9.92 -2.63
CA VAL A 86 19.82 -8.48 -2.41
C VAL A 86 18.79 -8.26 -1.32
N ILE A 87 19.15 -7.49 -0.28
CA ILE A 87 18.25 -7.20 0.85
C ILE A 87 18.07 -5.69 1.00
N VAL A 88 16.82 -5.24 0.96
CA VAL A 88 16.43 -3.84 1.25
C VAL A 88 15.62 -3.83 2.53
N LYS A 89 16.17 -3.17 3.55
CA LYS A 89 15.58 -3.16 4.90
C LYS A 89 15.01 -1.80 5.27
N ASN A 90 14.11 -1.80 6.27
CA ASN A 90 13.58 -0.59 6.90
C ASN A 90 12.88 0.36 5.90
N ILE A 91 12.15 -0.20 4.96
CA ILE A 91 11.31 0.60 4.07
C ILE A 91 10.07 1.01 4.86
N GLU A 92 9.98 2.27 5.21
CA GLU A 92 8.79 2.81 5.88
C GLU A 92 7.59 2.77 4.95
N LEU A 93 6.44 2.42 5.49
CA LEU A 93 5.18 2.40 4.76
C LEU A 93 4.03 3.01 5.57
N TYR A 94 3.13 3.62 4.85
CA TYR A 94 1.90 4.21 5.35
C TYR A 94 0.76 3.66 4.52
N SER A 95 -0.18 2.98 5.17
CA SER A 95 -1.27 2.29 4.49
C SER A 95 -2.59 2.56 5.20
N MET A 96 -3.67 2.08 4.62
CA MET A 96 -5.01 2.21 5.15
C MET A 96 -5.65 0.84 5.31
N CYS A 97 -6.13 0.54 6.50
CA CYS A 97 -6.80 -0.73 6.78
C CYS A 97 -8.12 -0.82 5.98
N GLU A 98 -8.31 -1.91 5.22
CA GLU A 98 -9.53 -2.10 4.42
C GLU A 98 -10.78 -2.30 5.27
N HIS A 99 -10.65 -2.81 6.51
CA HIS A 99 -11.80 -3.07 7.38
C HIS A 99 -12.36 -1.82 8.05
N HIS A 100 -11.51 -0.84 8.37
CA HIS A 100 -11.88 0.32 9.19
C HIS A 100 -11.61 1.66 8.50
N MET A 101 -10.91 1.66 7.36
CA MET A 101 -10.42 2.87 6.69
C MET A 101 -9.56 3.75 7.62
N LEU A 102 -8.90 3.14 8.61
CA LEU A 102 -7.95 3.82 9.49
C LEU A 102 -6.52 3.63 8.97
N PRO A 103 -5.67 4.66 9.05
CA PRO A 103 -4.27 4.54 8.66
C PRO A 103 -3.50 3.65 9.64
N PHE A 104 -2.52 2.95 9.11
CA PHE A 104 -1.51 2.25 9.89
C PHE A 104 -0.12 2.49 9.31
N ILE A 105 0.88 2.40 10.16
CA ILE A 105 2.29 2.63 9.83
C ILE A 105 3.04 1.32 10.00
N GLY A 106 4.01 1.07 9.15
CA GLY A 106 4.82 -0.13 9.26
C GLY A 106 6.18 0.02 8.63
N GLN A 107 6.95 -1.06 8.72
CA GLN A 107 8.24 -1.22 8.05
C GLN A 107 8.22 -2.52 7.25
N CYS A 108 8.74 -2.45 6.04
CA CYS A 108 8.88 -3.58 5.14
C CYS A 108 10.35 -3.89 4.90
N HIS A 109 10.66 -5.19 4.87
CA HIS A 109 11.95 -5.69 4.44
C HIS A 109 11.72 -6.61 3.24
N VAL A 110 12.46 -6.37 2.18
CA VAL A 110 12.36 -7.16 0.95
C VAL A 110 13.73 -7.75 0.65
N ALA A 111 13.76 -9.06 0.44
CA ALA A 111 14.94 -9.78 -0.03
C ALA A 111 14.60 -10.52 -1.31
N TYR A 112 15.48 -10.51 -2.30
CA TYR A 112 15.31 -11.34 -3.48
C TYR A 112 16.63 -11.95 -3.93
N LEU A 113 16.56 -13.11 -4.55
CA LEU A 113 17.70 -13.79 -5.14
C LEU A 113 17.66 -13.52 -6.66
N PRO A 114 18.62 -12.77 -7.21
CA PRO A 114 18.68 -12.44 -8.62
C PRO A 114 18.81 -13.70 -9.51
N HIS A 115 18.39 -13.56 -10.76
CA HIS A 115 18.65 -14.52 -11.81
C HIS A 115 18.91 -13.77 -13.12
N GLY A 116 20.16 -13.34 -13.29
CA GLY A 116 20.58 -12.55 -14.45
C GLY A 116 20.11 -11.09 -14.48
N LYS A 117 19.26 -10.66 -13.53
CA LYS A 117 18.71 -9.30 -13.49
C LYS A 117 18.64 -8.77 -12.06
N VAL A 118 18.95 -7.49 -11.92
CA VAL A 118 18.77 -6.74 -10.67
C VAL A 118 17.95 -5.48 -10.90
N ILE A 119 17.21 -5.06 -9.86
CA ILE A 119 16.41 -3.84 -9.90
C ILE A 119 17.06 -2.74 -9.05
N GLY A 120 16.94 -1.49 -9.50
CA GLY A 120 17.39 -0.36 -8.69
C GLY A 120 16.72 -0.33 -7.31
N LEU A 121 17.50 -0.24 -6.23
CA LEU A 121 17.02 -0.35 -4.84
C LEU A 121 15.89 0.63 -4.53
N SER A 122 15.97 1.86 -5.05
CA SER A 122 14.91 2.86 -4.90
C SER A 122 13.58 2.45 -5.53
N LYS A 123 13.59 1.52 -6.49
CA LYS A 123 12.36 1.02 -7.12
C LYS A 123 11.63 0.05 -6.21
N ILE A 124 12.37 -0.75 -5.44
CA ILE A 124 11.78 -1.63 -4.42
C ILE A 124 10.98 -0.79 -3.41
N ALA A 125 11.56 0.28 -2.88
CA ALA A 125 10.85 1.18 -1.96
C ALA A 125 9.59 1.81 -2.60
N ARG A 126 9.64 2.18 -3.87
CA ARG A 126 8.48 2.72 -4.60
C ARG A 126 7.41 1.67 -4.88
N ILE A 127 7.78 0.40 -5.11
CA ILE A 127 6.84 -0.72 -5.23
C ILE A 127 6.11 -0.91 -3.91
N VAL A 128 6.84 -0.91 -2.79
CA VAL A 128 6.25 -0.99 -1.45
C VAL A 128 5.26 0.15 -1.22
N ASP A 129 5.65 1.41 -1.50
CA ASP A 129 4.76 2.58 -1.34
C ASP A 129 3.53 2.49 -2.23
N MET A 130 3.66 2.07 -3.50
CA MET A 130 2.52 1.92 -4.41
C MET A 130 1.47 0.94 -3.88
N TYR A 131 1.89 -0.20 -3.36
CA TYR A 131 0.94 -1.18 -2.81
C TYR A 131 0.43 -0.76 -1.44
N ALA A 132 1.24 -0.11 -0.61
CA ALA A 132 0.83 0.42 0.68
C ALA A 132 -0.23 1.52 0.55
N ARG A 133 -0.16 2.39 -0.49
CA ARG A 133 -1.14 3.45 -0.75
C ARG A 133 -2.46 2.93 -1.35
N ARG A 134 -3.03 1.90 -0.71
CA ARG A 134 -4.32 1.27 -1.06
C ARG A 134 -5.04 0.87 0.22
N LEU A 135 -6.29 0.41 0.10
CA LEU A 135 -6.95 -0.30 1.20
C LEU A 135 -6.33 -1.68 1.32
N GLN A 136 -5.74 -2.00 2.47
CA GLN A 136 -4.91 -3.18 2.64
C GLN A 136 -5.19 -3.95 3.93
N ILE A 137 -4.85 -5.23 3.88
CA ILE A 137 -4.49 -6.05 5.05
C ILE A 137 -3.04 -6.47 4.92
N GLN A 138 -2.41 -6.78 6.05
CA GLN A 138 -0.98 -7.07 6.11
C GLN A 138 -0.58 -8.22 5.18
N GLU A 139 -1.36 -9.30 5.17
CA GLU A 139 -1.12 -10.51 4.39
C GLU A 139 -1.15 -10.24 2.88
N ASN A 140 -2.18 -9.50 2.42
CA ASN A 140 -2.31 -9.14 1.01
C ASN A 140 -1.20 -8.19 0.56
N LEU A 141 -0.88 -7.19 1.38
CA LEU A 141 0.18 -6.23 1.10
C LEU A 141 1.53 -6.94 0.96
N THR A 142 1.86 -7.83 1.90
CA THR A 142 3.09 -8.61 1.89
C THR A 142 3.20 -9.44 0.61
N LYS A 143 2.11 -10.14 0.27
CA LYS A 143 2.07 -10.98 -0.94
C LYS A 143 2.20 -10.16 -2.23
N GLN A 144 1.46 -9.06 -2.35
CA GLN A 144 1.48 -8.19 -3.53
C GLN A 144 2.87 -7.59 -3.77
N ILE A 145 3.58 -7.18 -2.71
CA ILE A 145 4.95 -6.69 -2.80
C ILE A 145 5.88 -7.79 -3.31
N ALA A 146 5.82 -8.98 -2.72
CA ALA A 146 6.67 -10.10 -3.10
C ALA A 146 6.43 -10.52 -4.55
N ASP A 147 5.17 -10.67 -4.96
CA ASP A 147 4.79 -11.04 -6.33
C ASP A 147 5.27 -9.99 -7.35
N ALA A 148 5.15 -8.70 -7.03
CA ALA A 148 5.60 -7.62 -7.90
C ALA A 148 7.12 -7.59 -8.07
N VAL A 149 7.86 -7.77 -6.99
CA VAL A 149 9.34 -7.83 -7.05
C VAL A 149 9.78 -9.06 -7.85
N LEU A 150 9.17 -10.22 -7.64
CA LEU A 150 9.45 -11.43 -8.40
C LEU A 150 9.16 -11.25 -9.90
N GLN A 151 8.01 -10.63 -10.22
CA GLN A 151 7.62 -10.35 -11.61
C GLN A 151 8.63 -9.45 -12.32
N VAL A 152 9.16 -8.43 -11.63
CA VAL A 152 10.05 -7.44 -12.25
C VAL A 152 11.48 -7.97 -12.38
N THR A 153 11.95 -8.71 -11.38
CA THR A 153 13.34 -9.20 -11.35
C THR A 153 13.51 -10.55 -12.08
N GLU A 154 12.41 -11.28 -12.29
CA GLU A 154 12.45 -12.67 -12.76
C GLU A 154 13.39 -13.53 -11.90
N GLY A 155 13.56 -13.16 -10.63
CA GLY A 155 14.48 -13.79 -9.70
C GLY A 155 14.08 -15.21 -9.31
N GLN A 156 14.99 -15.92 -8.66
CA GLN A 156 14.77 -17.29 -8.18
C GLN A 156 13.78 -17.34 -7.00
N GLY A 157 13.67 -16.26 -6.24
CA GLY A 157 12.77 -16.16 -5.10
C GLY A 157 12.77 -14.78 -4.47
N VAL A 158 11.68 -14.47 -3.75
CA VAL A 158 11.50 -13.22 -3.01
C VAL A 158 10.99 -13.52 -1.61
N GLY A 159 11.60 -12.92 -0.60
CA GLY A 159 11.10 -12.85 0.77
C GLY A 159 10.62 -11.43 1.08
N CYS A 160 9.43 -11.31 1.64
CA CYS A 160 8.90 -10.03 2.11
C CYS A 160 8.44 -10.18 3.56
N LEU A 161 8.92 -9.29 4.41
CA LEU A 161 8.57 -9.27 5.82
C LEU A 161 8.00 -7.90 6.17
N LEU A 162 6.84 -7.87 6.79
CA LEU A 162 6.12 -6.67 7.13
C LEU A 162 5.86 -6.61 8.63
N TYR A 163 6.27 -5.51 9.27
CA TYR A 163 5.92 -5.17 10.63
C TYR A 163 5.03 -3.94 10.62
N THR A 164 3.89 -4.01 11.26
CA THR A 164 2.95 -2.89 11.37
C THR A 164 2.77 -2.50 12.84
N SER A 165 2.52 -1.21 13.08
CA SER A 165 2.00 -0.77 14.37
C SER A 165 0.68 -1.51 14.66
N PRO A 166 0.39 -1.84 15.94
CA PRO A 166 -0.83 -2.55 16.27
C PRO A 166 -2.05 -1.84 15.70
N SER A 167 -2.83 -2.55 14.91
CA SER A 167 -4.14 -2.08 14.46
C SER A 167 -5.08 -2.00 15.68
N PRO A 168 -6.10 -1.13 15.66
CA PRO A 168 -7.16 -1.15 16.68
C PRO A 168 -7.81 -2.53 16.88
N ARG A 169 -7.74 -3.41 15.88
CA ARG A 169 -8.18 -4.80 15.94
C ARG A 169 -7.26 -5.65 16.83
N ASP A 170 -5.94 -5.45 16.74
CA ASP A 170 -4.94 -6.24 17.45
C ASP A 170 -4.93 -5.90 18.95
N GLN A 171 -5.29 -4.66 19.31
CA GLN A 171 -5.37 -4.21 20.70
C GLN A 171 -6.50 -4.92 21.49
N ARG A 172 -7.51 -5.45 20.82
CA ARG A 172 -8.60 -6.21 21.47
C ARG A 172 -8.20 -7.66 21.81
N GLY A 173 -7.20 -8.21 21.13
CA GLY A 173 -6.72 -9.59 21.33
C GLY A 173 -5.72 -9.77 22.46
N SER A 174 -5.10 -8.69 22.96
CA SER A 174 -4.00 -8.77 23.91
C SER A 174 -4.39 -8.69 25.39
N ARG A 175 -5.68 -8.63 25.72
CA ARG A 175 -6.13 -8.81 27.10
C ARG A 175 -6.20 -10.30 27.41
N MET A 176 -5.07 -10.91 27.77
CA MET A 176 -5.10 -12.13 28.56
C MET A 176 -5.79 -11.82 29.89
N PRO A 177 -6.80 -12.62 30.30
CA PRO A 177 -7.32 -12.50 31.67
C PRO A 177 -6.13 -12.80 32.60
N SER A 178 -5.81 -11.85 33.48
CA SER A 178 -4.93 -12.15 34.60
C SER A 178 -5.61 -13.24 35.41
N SER A 179 -5.05 -14.45 35.37
CA SER A 179 -5.43 -15.53 36.29
C SER A 179 -5.18 -15.03 37.71
N ALA A 180 -6.26 -14.85 38.47
CA ALA A 180 -6.22 -14.75 39.92
C ALA A 180 -5.77 -16.07 40.52
#